data_c24d49a22cdbea59fcdfc812c85f2d96
#
_entry.id   c24d49a22cdbea59fcdfc812c85f2d96
#
_cell.length_a   1.000
_cell.length_b   1.000
_cell.length_c   1.000
_cell.angle_alpha   90.00
_cell.angle_beta   90.00
_cell.angle_gamma   90.00
#
_symmetry.space_group_name_H-M   'P 1'
#
loop_
_entity.id
_entity.type
_entity.pdbx_description
1 polymer ?
#
loop_
_entity_poly.entity_id
_entity_poly.type
_entity_poly.pdbx_seq_one_letter_code
_entity_poly.pdbx_strand_id
1 'polypeptide(L)'
;MMRSLVSFLLLALVGAVQAISSSGGNRLLVILEDAAEKDGYSKFLGDLEGRGFDISYETPKSESLSLFHLGERSYDHVLLFPTKSKGLGPSLTPSILLQFINAEGNILLALSGSTPVPSSLVSVLLEFDIHIPTDRQGLVVDHFNYDAASASEKHDVLLLSPPGPLRPDCKAFYGLSGSANPVGEAESGGGERAAESAAAAAGVIAFPNGLGQTLGQGPLLAPILRAPATSYSYNPKDESDAIEDLFAAGSQLSLVSSLQARNSARFTVVGSADMLSDKWFDADVKKIGEKNTVKTLNREFAKAVSGWTFGEIGVLRVNWVEHHLNEEGASNASNPKIYRIKNDVTYSISLSEYSWDKYIPFTVPENDELQLEFSMLSPFHRLKLNPTISSEDSTTYSVSFKLPDQHGIFNFLVNYKRPFLSNVFEKNTVSVRHFAHNEWPRSFVISGAWPWIAGIGVTVTGWLAFCAVWLYSAPPATGDSKKKQ
;
A
#
# COMPACT_ATOMS: atom_id res chain seq x y z
N MET A 1 36.08 9.31 -39.90
CA MET A 1 36.45 9.56 -38.50
C MET A 1 35.43 10.44 -37.75
N MET A 2 34.99 11.56 -38.28
CA MET A 2 34.00 12.48 -37.62
C MET A 2 32.61 11.85 -37.39
N ARG A 3 32.10 10.99 -38.30
CA ARG A 3 30.81 10.28 -38.11
C ARG A 3 30.83 9.25 -37.01
N SER A 4 31.97 8.60 -36.78
CA SER A 4 32.17 7.62 -35.71
C SER A 4 32.21 8.30 -34.33
N LEU A 5 32.80 9.50 -34.21
CA LEU A 5 32.84 10.27 -32.97
C LEU A 5 31.46 10.81 -32.56
N VAL A 6 30.65 11.24 -33.51
CA VAL A 6 29.27 11.69 -33.27
C VAL A 6 28.39 10.55 -32.84
N SER A 7 28.55 9.35 -33.43
CA SER A 7 27.83 8.14 -32.98
C SER A 7 28.26 7.72 -31.60
N PHE A 8 29.52 7.82 -31.22
CA PHE A 8 30.00 7.51 -29.87
C PHE A 8 29.53 8.54 -28.85
N LEU A 9 29.46 9.83 -29.22
CA LEU A 9 28.90 10.90 -28.37
C LEU A 9 27.40 10.73 -28.18
N LEU A 10 26.64 10.34 -29.23
CA LEU A 10 25.23 10.00 -29.11
C LEU A 10 24.96 8.74 -28.30
N LEU A 11 25.81 7.73 -28.41
CA LEU A 11 25.74 6.53 -27.55
C LEU A 11 26.10 6.85 -26.08
N ALA A 12 27.07 7.74 -25.86
CA ALA A 12 27.41 8.20 -24.50
C ALA A 12 26.30 9.10 -23.89
N LEU A 13 25.57 9.87 -24.71
CA LEU A 13 24.41 10.62 -24.26
C LEU A 13 23.19 9.76 -23.97
N VAL A 14 23.05 8.62 -24.66
CA VAL A 14 21.97 7.64 -24.37
C VAL A 14 22.32 6.77 -23.15
N GLY A 15 23.60 6.70 -22.77
CA GLY A 15 24.07 5.95 -21.59
C GLY A 15 23.88 6.66 -20.25
N ALA A 16 23.52 7.94 -20.24
CA ALA A 16 23.10 8.66 -19.05
C ALA A 16 21.55 8.64 -18.91
N VAL A 17 20.96 7.47 -19.02
CA VAL A 17 19.69 7.23 -18.34
C VAL A 17 20.06 7.23 -16.86
N GLN A 18 19.90 8.37 -16.21
CA GLN A 18 19.95 8.45 -14.76
C GLN A 18 18.96 7.41 -14.27
N ALA A 19 19.45 6.41 -13.59
CA ALA A 19 18.60 5.46 -12.91
C ALA A 19 17.66 6.29 -12.01
N ILE A 20 16.38 6.24 -12.29
CA ILE A 20 15.38 6.92 -11.47
C ILE A 20 15.45 6.22 -10.13
N SER A 21 16.00 6.87 -9.12
CA SER A 21 16.17 6.30 -7.78
C SER A 21 14.85 6.05 -7.07
N SER A 22 13.81 6.77 -7.47
CA SER A 22 12.49 6.72 -6.86
C SER A 22 11.40 6.71 -7.93
N SER A 23 10.34 5.97 -7.70
CA SER A 23 9.16 5.94 -8.59
C SER A 23 8.44 7.28 -8.68
N GLY A 24 8.64 8.17 -7.70
CA GLY A 24 7.98 9.49 -7.62
C GLY A 24 8.83 10.66 -8.10
N GLY A 25 10.09 10.41 -8.50
CA GLY A 25 11.06 11.43 -8.87
C GLY A 25 12.28 11.44 -7.94
N ASN A 26 13.27 12.28 -8.23
CA ASN A 26 14.53 12.31 -7.51
C ASN A 26 14.89 13.67 -6.89
N ARG A 27 14.05 14.70 -7.08
CA ARG A 27 14.31 16.05 -6.54
C ARG A 27 13.99 16.09 -5.06
N LEU A 28 15.01 16.15 -4.22
CA LEU A 28 14.87 16.16 -2.76
C LEU A 28 15.25 17.53 -2.20
N LEU A 29 14.34 18.15 -1.47
CA LEU A 29 14.60 19.37 -0.69
C LEU A 29 14.93 18.99 0.74
N VAL A 30 16.10 19.42 1.22
CA VAL A 30 16.54 19.27 2.60
C VAL A 30 16.51 20.63 3.29
N ILE A 31 15.77 20.71 4.39
CA ILE A 31 15.62 21.94 5.18
C ILE A 31 16.36 21.78 6.50
N LEU A 32 17.36 22.61 6.69
CA LEU A 32 18.23 22.70 7.88
C LEU A 32 18.13 24.09 8.50
N GLU A 33 18.29 24.22 9.80
CA GLU A 33 18.36 25.54 10.46
C GLU A 33 19.58 26.33 10.02
N ASP A 34 20.72 25.64 9.95
CA ASP A 34 21.99 26.19 9.50
C ASP A 34 22.68 25.25 8.51
N ALA A 35 23.31 25.81 7.51
CA ALA A 35 24.05 25.03 6.49
C ALA A 35 25.21 24.20 7.11
N ALA A 36 25.75 24.63 8.25
CA ALA A 36 26.80 23.90 8.98
C ALA A 36 26.31 22.59 9.61
N GLU A 37 25.00 22.44 9.87
CA GLU A 37 24.42 21.19 10.42
C GLU A 37 24.52 20.02 9.44
N LYS A 38 24.71 20.28 8.15
CA LYS A 38 24.95 19.26 7.12
C LYS A 38 26.09 18.32 7.48
N ASP A 39 27.15 18.84 8.09
CA ASP A 39 28.34 18.05 8.40
C ASP A 39 28.06 16.93 9.44
N GLY A 40 27.05 17.13 10.30
CA GLY A 40 26.62 16.12 11.26
C GLY A 40 25.82 14.95 10.68
N TYR A 41 25.31 15.10 9.46
CA TYR A 41 24.51 14.12 8.73
C TYR A 41 25.15 13.71 7.40
N SER A 42 26.48 13.86 7.28
CA SER A 42 27.19 13.70 6.02
C SER A 42 27.02 12.31 5.42
N LYS A 43 27.02 11.26 6.24
CA LYS A 43 26.82 9.87 5.78
C LYS A 43 25.40 9.60 5.30
N PHE A 44 24.41 10.11 6.03
CA PHE A 44 23.02 9.95 5.64
C PHE A 44 22.69 10.66 4.33
N LEU A 45 23.15 11.91 4.20
CA LEU A 45 22.97 12.70 2.98
C LEU A 45 23.77 12.11 1.81
N GLY A 46 25.01 11.67 2.06
CA GLY A 46 25.81 10.98 1.06
C GLY A 46 25.22 9.66 0.60
N ASP A 47 24.57 8.90 1.49
CA ASP A 47 23.83 7.69 1.13
C ASP A 47 22.61 8.01 0.24
N LEU A 48 21.93 9.15 0.44
CA LEU A 48 20.84 9.63 -0.42
C LEU A 48 21.37 10.06 -1.80
N GLU A 49 22.43 10.86 -1.85
CA GLU A 49 23.08 11.25 -3.10
C GLU A 49 23.59 10.00 -3.88
N GLY A 50 24.19 9.03 -3.17
CA GLY A 50 24.64 7.77 -3.75
C GLY A 50 23.52 6.90 -4.34
N ARG A 51 22.27 7.09 -3.87
CA ARG A 51 21.07 6.45 -4.42
C ARG A 51 20.44 7.22 -5.59
N GLY A 52 21.03 8.39 -5.97
CA GLY A 52 20.63 9.17 -7.13
C GLY A 52 19.64 10.30 -6.87
N PHE A 53 19.43 10.71 -5.62
CA PHE A 53 18.64 11.90 -5.30
C PHE A 53 19.43 13.17 -5.62
N ASP A 54 18.76 14.14 -6.24
CA ASP A 54 19.25 15.50 -6.48
C ASP A 54 18.84 16.36 -5.28
N ILE A 55 19.81 16.66 -4.42
CA ILE A 55 19.56 17.30 -3.14
C ILE A 55 19.76 18.80 -3.21
N SER A 56 18.70 19.55 -2.92
CA SER A 56 18.73 21.00 -2.72
C SER A 56 18.69 21.32 -1.23
N TYR A 57 19.59 22.19 -0.77
CA TYR A 57 19.68 22.60 0.63
C TYR A 57 19.13 24.00 0.80
N GLU A 58 18.16 24.17 1.69
CA GLU A 58 17.55 25.47 1.99
C GLU A 58 17.35 25.65 3.49
N THR A 59 17.30 26.93 3.91
CA THR A 59 16.92 27.28 5.28
C THR A 59 15.43 27.61 5.34
N PRO A 60 14.75 27.44 6.49
CA PRO A 60 13.30 27.67 6.60
C PRO A 60 12.84 29.09 6.25
N LYS A 61 13.75 30.06 6.33
CA LYS A 61 13.48 31.48 6.09
C LYS A 61 14.02 32.02 4.77
N SER A 62 14.54 31.13 3.91
CA SER A 62 15.05 31.50 2.59
C SER A 62 13.93 32.07 1.74
N GLU A 63 14.19 33.21 1.09
CA GLU A 63 13.26 33.82 0.12
C GLU A 63 13.15 33.02 -1.17
N SER A 64 14.16 32.24 -1.51
CA SER A 64 14.19 31.34 -2.68
C SER A 64 13.34 30.09 -2.50
N LEU A 65 12.97 29.76 -1.24
CA LEU A 65 12.24 28.55 -0.93
C LEU A 65 10.79 28.61 -1.41
N SER A 66 10.45 27.77 -2.38
CA SER A 66 9.05 27.56 -2.81
C SER A 66 8.82 26.11 -3.16
N LEU A 67 7.81 25.49 -2.54
CA LEU A 67 7.42 24.12 -2.83
C LEU A 67 6.64 23.99 -4.14
N PHE A 68 6.06 25.10 -4.62
CA PHE A 68 5.29 25.13 -5.85
C PHE A 68 5.76 26.26 -6.77
N HIS A 69 5.85 25.97 -8.05
CA HIS A 69 6.07 26.96 -9.11
C HIS A 69 4.98 26.81 -10.17
N LEU A 70 4.24 27.87 -10.43
CA LEU A 70 3.11 27.88 -11.37
C LEU A 70 2.07 26.76 -11.15
N GLY A 71 1.89 26.32 -9.90
CA GLY A 71 0.96 25.26 -9.52
C GLY A 71 1.53 23.84 -9.59
N GLU A 72 2.74 23.66 -10.12
CA GLU A 72 3.44 22.38 -10.12
C GLU A 72 4.45 22.29 -8.96
N ARG A 73 4.74 21.06 -8.52
CA ARG A 73 5.72 20.81 -7.46
C ARG A 73 7.15 21.12 -7.95
N SER A 74 7.87 21.95 -7.21
CA SER A 74 9.30 22.19 -7.45
C SER A 74 10.17 21.00 -7.05
N TYR A 75 9.74 20.26 -6.03
CA TYR A 75 10.43 19.09 -5.47
C TYR A 75 9.49 17.90 -5.39
N ASP A 76 10.05 16.70 -5.42
CA ASP A 76 9.29 15.45 -5.30
C ASP A 76 9.23 15.00 -3.85
N HIS A 77 10.29 15.27 -3.10
CA HIS A 77 10.44 14.88 -1.71
C HIS A 77 10.95 16.04 -0.87
N VAL A 78 10.58 16.04 0.42
CA VAL A 78 11.03 17.04 1.41
C VAL A 78 11.52 16.32 2.66
N LEU A 79 12.72 16.69 3.11
CA LEU A 79 13.31 16.26 4.36
C LEU A 79 13.43 17.47 5.29
N LEU A 80 12.74 17.43 6.42
CA LEU A 80 12.71 18.48 7.42
C LEU A 80 13.50 18.06 8.65
N PHE A 81 14.56 18.78 8.97
CA PHE A 81 15.29 18.64 10.24
C PHE A 81 14.73 19.56 11.34
N PRO A 82 15.05 19.30 12.61
CA PRO A 82 14.62 20.15 13.72
C PRO A 82 15.12 21.58 13.54
N THR A 83 14.25 22.54 13.80
CA THR A 83 14.59 23.96 13.73
C THR A 83 14.30 24.64 15.06
N LYS A 84 15.19 25.55 15.51
CA LYS A 84 15.02 26.35 16.72
C LYS A 84 14.02 27.50 16.53
N SER A 85 13.69 27.78 15.28
CA SER A 85 12.73 28.81 14.90
C SER A 85 11.31 28.45 15.35
N LYS A 86 10.58 29.40 15.94
CA LYS A 86 9.18 29.20 16.35
C LYS A 86 8.22 28.99 15.16
N GLY A 87 8.61 29.41 13.97
CA GLY A 87 7.86 29.25 12.73
C GLY A 87 8.78 29.02 11.54
N LEU A 88 8.31 28.30 10.54
CA LEU A 88 9.06 27.85 9.35
C LEU A 88 9.01 28.84 8.18
N GLY A 89 8.51 30.09 8.39
CA GLY A 89 8.38 31.07 7.32
C GLY A 89 7.12 30.88 6.46
N PRO A 90 6.92 31.78 5.48
CA PRO A 90 5.69 31.80 4.67
C PRO A 90 5.59 30.65 3.66
N SER A 91 6.71 30.07 3.25
CA SER A 91 6.77 28.99 2.25
C SER A 91 6.48 27.60 2.81
N LEU A 92 6.50 27.45 4.15
CA LEU A 92 6.29 26.18 4.87
C LEU A 92 5.12 26.28 5.86
N THR A 93 4.03 26.90 5.42
CA THR A 93 2.79 26.93 6.23
C THR A 93 2.14 25.55 6.23
N PRO A 94 1.31 25.23 7.26
CA PRO A 94 0.59 23.97 7.32
C PRO A 94 -0.21 23.68 6.05
N SER A 95 -0.88 24.70 5.51
CA SER A 95 -1.69 24.58 4.30
C SER A 95 -0.86 24.21 3.07
N ILE A 96 0.34 24.78 2.92
CA ILE A 96 1.26 24.47 1.80
C ILE A 96 1.82 23.04 1.93
N LEU A 97 2.16 22.60 3.16
CA LEU A 97 2.63 21.24 3.41
C LEU A 97 1.52 20.21 3.13
N LEU A 98 0.28 20.50 3.54
CA LEU A 98 -0.87 19.65 3.21
C LEU A 98 -1.14 19.63 1.70
N GLN A 99 -1.05 20.78 1.02
CA GLN A 99 -1.17 20.85 -0.42
C GLN A 99 -0.07 20.04 -1.13
N PHE A 100 1.15 20.05 -0.60
CA PHE A 100 2.26 19.27 -1.15
C PHE A 100 1.99 17.77 -1.07
N ILE A 101 1.47 17.27 0.06
CA ILE A 101 1.05 15.87 0.21
C ILE A 101 -0.15 15.55 -0.70
N ASN A 102 -1.11 16.45 -0.82
CA ASN A 102 -2.25 16.27 -1.72
C ASN A 102 -1.83 16.22 -3.21
N ALA A 103 -0.72 16.86 -3.54
CA ALA A 103 -0.10 16.80 -4.86
C ALA A 103 0.89 15.62 -5.01
N GLU A 104 0.79 14.57 -4.17
CA GLU A 104 1.63 13.37 -4.19
C GLU A 104 3.11 13.59 -3.81
N GLY A 105 3.41 14.66 -3.07
CA GLY A 105 4.72 14.90 -2.50
C GLY A 105 4.95 14.07 -1.24
N ASN A 106 6.18 13.61 -1.02
CA ASN A 106 6.54 12.83 0.16
C ASN A 106 7.35 13.65 1.14
N ILE A 107 7.10 13.48 2.44
CA ILE A 107 7.77 14.24 3.49
C ILE A 107 8.36 13.30 4.54
N LEU A 108 9.62 13.50 4.87
CA LEU A 108 10.28 12.91 6.03
C LEU A 108 10.57 14.03 7.04
N LEU A 109 9.92 13.96 8.19
CA LEU A 109 10.06 14.90 9.27
C LEU A 109 10.90 14.29 10.39
N ALA A 110 12.06 14.88 10.69
CA ALA A 110 12.88 14.52 11.83
C ALA A 110 12.63 15.52 12.97
N LEU A 111 12.34 15.01 14.15
CA LEU A 111 12.13 15.80 15.38
C LEU A 111 13.29 15.63 16.35
N SER A 112 13.31 16.41 17.40
CA SER A 112 14.26 16.27 18.51
C SER A 112 13.53 16.57 19.82
N GLY A 113 13.82 15.79 20.87
CA GLY A 113 13.26 16.03 22.18
C GLY A 113 13.80 17.27 22.87
N SER A 114 14.99 17.74 22.46
CA SER A 114 15.67 18.90 23.05
C SER A 114 15.21 20.24 22.49
N THR A 115 14.68 20.26 21.25
CA THR A 115 14.21 21.48 20.55
C THR A 115 12.69 21.48 20.45
N PRO A 116 12.02 22.61 20.78
CA PRO A 116 10.56 22.67 20.66
C PRO A 116 10.11 22.62 19.20
N VAL A 117 9.15 21.78 18.92
CA VAL A 117 8.58 21.64 17.58
C VAL A 117 7.87 22.94 17.17
N PRO A 118 8.12 23.49 15.97
CA PRO A 118 7.42 24.67 15.45
C PRO A 118 5.90 24.48 15.42
N SER A 119 5.16 25.53 15.77
CA SER A 119 3.68 25.48 15.84
C SER A 119 3.02 25.10 14.51
N SER A 120 3.65 25.49 13.39
CA SER A 120 3.18 25.09 12.05
C SER A 120 3.24 23.58 11.82
N LEU A 121 4.32 22.92 12.29
CA LEU A 121 4.42 21.45 12.19
C LEU A 121 3.48 20.76 13.15
N VAL A 122 3.26 21.28 14.35
CA VAL A 122 2.27 20.75 15.28
C VAL A 122 0.88 20.73 14.65
N SER A 123 0.51 21.79 13.93
CA SER A 123 -0.79 21.83 13.23
C SER A 123 -0.90 20.77 12.14
N VAL A 124 0.19 20.49 11.40
CA VAL A 124 0.20 19.41 10.39
C VAL A 124 0.12 18.03 11.08
N LEU A 125 0.85 17.83 12.16
CA LEU A 125 0.82 16.56 12.90
C LEU A 125 -0.58 16.27 13.44
N LEU A 126 -1.25 17.28 14.03
CA LEU A 126 -2.61 17.16 14.54
C LEU A 126 -3.63 16.85 13.42
N GLU A 127 -3.46 17.42 12.23
CA GLU A 127 -4.32 17.11 11.08
C GLU A 127 -4.19 15.63 10.66
N PHE A 128 -3.02 15.04 10.90
CA PHE A 128 -2.75 13.63 10.65
C PHE A 128 -3.03 12.71 11.85
N ASP A 129 -3.64 13.23 12.91
CA ASP A 129 -3.93 12.48 14.14
C ASP A 129 -2.66 11.94 14.84
N ILE A 130 -1.55 12.69 14.69
CA ILE A 130 -0.29 12.44 15.39
C ILE A 130 -0.17 13.49 16.50
N HIS A 131 -0.17 13.04 17.74
CA HIS A 131 -0.10 13.92 18.89
C HIS A 131 1.30 13.90 19.50
N ILE A 132 1.77 15.06 19.88
CA ILE A 132 3.05 15.28 20.61
C ILE A 132 2.76 15.96 21.94
N PRO A 133 3.71 15.97 22.89
CA PRO A 133 3.52 16.67 24.16
C PRO A 133 3.09 18.13 24.00
N THR A 134 2.25 18.63 24.89
CA THR A 134 1.71 20.00 24.88
C THR A 134 2.80 21.07 24.85
N ASP A 135 3.90 20.81 25.51
CA ASP A 135 5.07 21.70 25.56
C ASP A 135 5.91 21.67 24.26
N ARG A 136 5.51 20.85 23.29
CA ARG A 136 6.18 20.67 22.00
C ARG A 136 7.64 20.22 22.12
N GLN A 137 8.04 19.72 23.28
CA GLN A 137 9.35 19.15 23.60
C GLN A 137 9.17 18.06 24.64
N GLY A 138 10.18 17.24 24.85
CA GLY A 138 10.16 16.17 25.82
C GLY A 138 11.08 15.05 25.36
N LEU A 139 11.62 14.34 26.32
CA LEU A 139 12.51 13.20 26.07
C LEU A 139 11.79 11.91 26.41
N VAL A 140 11.99 10.91 25.60
CA VAL A 140 11.62 9.55 25.98
C VAL A 140 12.77 8.94 26.76
N VAL A 141 12.44 8.43 27.93
CA VAL A 141 13.40 7.88 28.88
C VAL A 141 13.02 6.46 29.23
N ASP A 142 14.02 5.58 29.35
CA ASP A 142 13.85 4.20 29.81
C ASP A 142 15.01 3.83 30.74
N HIS A 143 14.69 3.41 31.96
CA HIS A 143 15.68 3.03 32.94
C HIS A 143 16.21 1.60 32.85
N PHE A 144 15.63 0.82 31.92
CA PHE A 144 15.98 -0.60 31.71
C PHE A 144 16.63 -0.87 30.34
N ASN A 145 16.25 -0.09 29.32
CA ASN A 145 16.72 -0.29 27.95
C ASN A 145 17.45 0.96 27.43
N TYR A 146 18.51 1.37 28.08
CA TYR A 146 19.32 2.52 27.69
C TYR A 146 20.78 2.14 27.43
N ASP A 147 21.52 3.02 26.77
CA ASP A 147 22.94 2.85 26.56
C ASP A 147 23.74 3.27 27.82
N ALA A 148 24.35 2.28 28.46
CA ALA A 148 25.14 2.49 29.68
C ALA A 148 26.45 3.26 29.42
N ALA A 149 26.91 3.39 28.18
CA ALA A 149 28.13 4.09 27.82
C ALA A 149 27.92 5.60 27.67
N SER A 150 26.86 6.02 26.99
CA SER A 150 26.62 7.43 26.65
C SER A 150 25.55 8.11 27.51
N ALA A 151 24.62 7.34 28.09
CA ALA A 151 23.44 7.87 28.76
C ALA A 151 23.29 7.37 30.21
N SER A 152 24.39 7.13 30.93
CA SER A 152 24.41 6.58 32.28
C SER A 152 23.71 7.44 33.35
N GLU A 153 23.54 8.74 33.10
CA GLU A 153 22.91 9.67 34.06
C GLU A 153 21.48 10.04 33.68
N LYS A 154 21.23 10.21 32.36
CA LYS A 154 19.95 10.74 31.86
C LYS A 154 19.01 9.68 31.33
N HIS A 155 19.54 8.51 30.97
CA HIS A 155 18.78 7.37 30.35
C HIS A 155 17.96 7.78 29.10
N ASP A 156 18.45 8.80 28.36
CA ASP A 156 17.80 9.43 27.21
C ASP A 156 18.21 8.84 25.85
N VAL A 157 19.04 7.79 25.87
CA VAL A 157 19.40 7.00 24.68
C VAL A 157 18.81 5.61 24.82
N LEU A 158 17.68 5.37 24.14
CA LEU A 158 17.01 4.09 24.18
C LEU A 158 17.67 3.10 23.23
N LEU A 159 17.77 1.85 23.68
CA LEU A 159 18.24 0.72 22.88
C LEU A 159 17.05 -0.16 22.51
N LEU A 160 16.74 -0.23 21.23
CA LEU A 160 15.55 -0.84 20.70
C LEU A 160 15.90 -2.04 19.81
N SER A 161 15.08 -3.06 19.88
CA SER A 161 15.15 -4.15 18.90
C SER A 161 14.65 -3.68 17.55
N PRO A 162 15.20 -4.18 16.42
CA PRO A 162 14.67 -3.90 15.10
C PRO A 162 13.18 -4.22 15.03
N PRO A 163 12.39 -3.40 14.32
CA PRO A 163 10.97 -3.66 14.18
C PRO A 163 10.75 -4.99 13.46
N GLY A 164 9.88 -5.82 14.01
CA GLY A 164 9.41 -7.03 13.35
C GLY A 164 8.50 -6.72 12.18
N PRO A 165 7.96 -7.74 11.49
CA PRO A 165 6.94 -7.54 10.48
C PRO A 165 5.75 -6.84 11.14
N LEU A 166 5.45 -5.62 10.68
CA LEU A 166 4.39 -4.79 11.25
C LEU A 166 3.01 -5.40 11.05
N ARG A 167 2.90 -6.32 10.10
CA ARG A 167 1.74 -7.16 9.85
C ARG A 167 2.20 -8.53 9.36
N PRO A 168 1.55 -9.62 9.76
CA PRO A 168 1.89 -10.97 9.31
C PRO A 168 1.63 -11.20 7.82
N ASP A 169 0.80 -10.37 7.20
CA ASP A 169 0.42 -10.39 5.80
C ASP A 169 1.27 -9.47 4.90
N CYS A 170 2.11 -8.63 5.48
CA CYS A 170 3.04 -7.79 4.73
C CYS A 170 4.42 -8.46 4.71
N LYS A 171 5.08 -8.44 3.54
CA LYS A 171 6.51 -8.72 3.46
C LYS A 171 7.22 -7.89 4.52
N ALA A 172 8.17 -8.47 5.23
CA ALA A 172 8.96 -7.76 6.23
C ALA A 172 9.49 -6.47 5.61
N PHE A 173 8.91 -5.35 6.03
CA PHE A 173 9.11 -4.04 5.41
C PHE A 173 10.57 -3.57 5.53
N TYR A 174 11.21 -4.02 6.61
CA TYR A 174 12.59 -3.78 6.91
C TYR A 174 13.32 -5.12 6.94
N GLY A 175 13.92 -5.51 5.83
CA GLY A 175 14.89 -6.61 5.80
C GLY A 175 16.20 -6.18 6.45
N LEU A 176 16.17 -5.77 7.73
CA LEU A 176 17.36 -5.42 8.48
C LEU A 176 18.19 -6.70 8.71
N SER A 177 19.48 -6.60 8.46
CA SER A 177 20.42 -7.68 8.74
C SER A 177 20.40 -8.00 10.23
N GLY A 178 19.84 -9.13 10.61
CA GLY A 178 19.64 -9.51 12.01
C GLY A 178 18.16 -9.71 12.41
N SER A 179 17.20 -9.33 11.57
CA SER A 179 15.83 -9.81 11.70
C SER A 179 15.83 -11.27 11.26
N ALA A 180 15.88 -12.20 12.22
CA ALA A 180 15.64 -13.61 11.95
C ALA A 180 14.27 -13.73 11.29
N ASN A 181 14.24 -14.09 10.01
CA ASN A 181 13.00 -14.49 9.32
C ASN A 181 12.44 -15.71 10.07
N PRO A 182 11.29 -15.63 10.72
CA PRO A 182 10.65 -16.82 11.27
C PRO A 182 9.81 -17.52 10.19
N VAL A 183 10.30 -17.60 8.95
CA VAL A 183 9.71 -18.42 7.89
C VAL A 183 10.68 -19.53 7.56
N GLY A 184 10.84 -20.41 8.48
CA GLY A 184 11.48 -21.71 8.37
C GLY A 184 10.90 -22.51 9.51
N GLU A 185 9.99 -23.43 9.18
CA GLU A 185 9.49 -24.56 9.96
C GLU A 185 9.87 -24.54 11.45
N ALA A 186 8.98 -24.04 12.29
CA ALA A 186 9.06 -24.23 13.73
C ALA A 186 8.83 -25.73 14.02
N GLU A 187 9.92 -26.51 14.04
CA GLU A 187 9.91 -27.72 14.82
C GLU A 187 9.67 -27.35 16.28
N SER A 188 8.57 -27.82 16.77
CA SER A 188 8.10 -27.70 18.15
C SER A 188 9.16 -28.20 19.14
N GLY A 189 9.71 -27.30 19.94
CA GLY A 189 10.48 -27.72 21.10
C GLY A 189 11.73 -26.93 21.45
N GLY A 190 11.62 -25.63 21.63
CA GLY A 190 12.72 -24.85 22.17
C GLY A 190 12.22 -23.57 22.84
N GLY A 191 12.24 -23.59 24.19
CA GLY A 191 11.65 -22.57 25.01
C GLY A 191 12.24 -21.17 24.85
N GLU A 192 11.64 -20.19 25.52
CA GLU A 192 11.90 -18.74 25.59
C GLU A 192 13.38 -18.31 25.56
N ARG A 193 14.31 -19.19 26.01
CA ARG A 193 15.76 -18.95 25.93
C ARG A 193 16.35 -18.96 24.51
N ALA A 194 15.73 -19.64 23.54
CA ALA A 194 16.19 -19.63 22.15
C ALA A 194 15.77 -18.37 21.42
N ALA A 195 14.59 -17.82 21.76
CA ALA A 195 14.13 -16.54 21.27
C ALA A 195 14.95 -15.37 21.84
N GLU A 196 15.34 -15.43 23.09
CA GLU A 196 16.22 -14.44 23.76
C GLU A 196 17.65 -14.48 23.20
N SER A 197 18.19 -15.66 22.89
CA SER A 197 19.50 -15.83 22.25
C SER A 197 19.52 -15.36 20.80
N ALA A 198 18.44 -15.54 20.05
CA ALA A 198 18.29 -15.00 18.68
C ALA A 198 18.12 -13.48 18.67
N ALA A 199 17.43 -12.92 19.66
CA ALA A 199 17.31 -11.48 19.84
C ALA A 199 18.65 -10.80 20.23
N ALA A 200 19.51 -11.50 20.95
CA ALA A 200 20.86 -11.01 21.30
C ALA A 200 21.85 -10.99 20.13
N ALA A 201 21.61 -11.78 19.08
CA ALA A 201 22.35 -11.74 17.82
C ALA A 201 21.82 -10.71 16.82
N ALA A 202 20.62 -10.20 17.04
CA ALA A 202 20.03 -9.11 16.27
C ALA A 202 20.65 -7.77 16.71
N GLY A 203 21.15 -6.97 15.75
CA GLY A 203 21.69 -5.65 16.03
C GLY A 203 20.65 -4.76 16.74
N VAL A 204 21.08 -3.67 17.31
CA VAL A 204 20.28 -2.77 18.12
C VAL A 204 20.11 -1.42 17.42
N ILE A 205 18.93 -0.83 17.52
CA ILE A 205 18.68 0.54 17.06
C ILE A 205 18.84 1.48 18.28
N ALA A 206 19.70 2.48 18.16
CA ALA A 206 19.84 3.54 19.16
C ALA A 206 18.90 4.70 18.83
N PHE A 207 18.14 5.15 19.82
CA PHE A 207 17.22 6.27 19.70
C PHE A 207 17.60 7.35 20.73
N PRO A 208 18.53 8.27 20.37
CA PRO A 208 19.03 9.31 21.26
C PRO A 208 18.12 10.54 21.27
N ASN A 209 17.96 11.18 22.42
CA ASN A 209 17.29 12.49 22.59
C ASN A 209 15.95 12.61 21.85
N GLY A 210 15.17 11.55 21.82
CA GLY A 210 14.00 11.48 20.97
C GLY A 210 12.72 11.97 21.64
N LEU A 211 11.84 12.54 20.83
CA LEU A 211 10.47 12.93 21.17
C LEU A 211 9.52 11.76 20.93
N GLY A 212 8.71 11.44 21.92
CA GLY A 212 7.63 10.45 21.77
C GLY A 212 6.38 11.06 21.16
N GLN A 213 5.65 10.25 20.39
CA GLN A 213 4.39 10.63 19.75
C GLN A 213 3.30 9.61 20.12
N THR A 214 2.07 10.05 20.22
CA THR A 214 0.91 9.16 20.30
C THR A 214 0.12 9.23 19.01
N LEU A 215 -0.35 8.09 18.55
CA LEU A 215 -1.07 7.97 17.29
C LEU A 215 -2.55 7.76 17.55
N GLY A 216 -3.39 8.44 16.78
CA GLY A 216 -4.82 8.17 16.76
C GLY A 216 -5.15 6.82 16.10
N GLN A 217 -6.44 6.54 16.00
CA GLN A 217 -6.95 5.27 15.48
C GLN A 217 -7.15 5.27 13.95
N GLY A 218 -6.57 6.23 13.23
CA GLY A 218 -6.69 6.34 11.78
C GLY A 218 -6.11 5.13 11.05
N PRO A 219 -6.82 4.56 10.06
CA PRO A 219 -6.35 3.38 9.31
C PRO A 219 -5.15 3.68 8.39
N LEU A 220 -4.84 4.97 8.18
CA LEU A 220 -3.73 5.41 7.33
C LEU A 220 -2.43 5.61 8.12
N LEU A 221 -2.51 5.61 9.44
CA LEU A 221 -1.39 5.73 10.35
C LEU A 221 -0.87 4.36 10.76
N ALA A 222 0.45 4.21 10.77
CA ALA A 222 1.10 3.01 11.25
C ALA A 222 2.37 3.36 12.04
N PRO A 223 2.53 2.84 13.25
CA PRO A 223 3.78 2.95 13.99
C PRO A 223 4.83 2.04 13.34
N ILE A 224 6.00 2.58 13.06
CA ILE A 224 7.15 1.82 12.57
C ILE A 224 7.96 1.28 13.77
N LEU A 225 8.26 2.17 14.70
CA LEU A 225 9.05 1.86 15.89
C LEU A 225 8.30 2.33 17.13
N ARG A 226 8.05 1.43 18.05
CA ARG A 226 7.40 1.72 19.34
C ARG A 226 8.41 1.71 20.47
N ALA A 227 8.11 2.47 21.50
CA ALA A 227 8.90 2.47 22.72
C ALA A 227 8.66 1.18 23.53
N PRO A 228 9.67 0.72 24.30
CA PRO A 228 9.52 -0.36 25.26
C PRO A 228 8.44 -0.10 26.30
N ALA A 229 7.91 -1.15 26.91
CA ALA A 229 6.86 -1.03 27.92
C ALA A 229 7.27 -0.23 29.17
N THR A 230 8.56 -0.14 29.42
CA THR A 230 9.17 0.55 30.58
C THR A 230 9.48 2.02 30.35
N SER A 231 9.33 2.48 29.10
CA SER A 231 9.65 3.86 28.72
C SER A 231 8.51 4.83 29.03
N TYR A 232 8.85 6.09 29.19
CA TYR A 232 7.88 7.17 29.38
C TYR A 232 8.40 8.49 28.80
N SER A 233 7.49 9.42 28.52
CA SER A 233 7.83 10.76 28.04
C SER A 233 8.01 11.69 29.23
N TYR A 234 9.14 12.39 29.29
CA TYR A 234 9.52 13.30 30.35
C TYR A 234 10.01 14.63 29.78
N ASN A 235 9.59 15.75 30.37
CA ASN A 235 10.10 17.07 30.02
C ASN A 235 11.09 17.54 31.10
N PRO A 236 12.41 17.58 30.84
CA PRO A 236 13.43 17.96 31.81
C PRO A 236 13.41 19.47 32.20
N LYS A 237 12.64 20.28 31.49
CA LYS A 237 12.47 21.72 31.77
C LYS A 237 11.26 22.02 32.64
N ASP A 238 10.44 21.04 32.91
CA ASP A 238 9.29 21.18 33.76
C ASP A 238 9.74 21.09 35.22
N GLU A 239 9.77 22.25 35.90
CA GLU A 239 10.19 22.36 37.29
C GLU A 239 9.05 22.09 38.29
N SER A 240 7.89 21.62 37.81
CA SER A 240 6.77 21.29 38.68
C SER A 240 7.09 20.04 39.51
N ASP A 241 7.03 20.18 40.84
CA ASP A 241 7.23 19.09 41.81
C ASP A 241 6.17 17.98 41.72
N ALA A 242 5.11 18.19 40.98
CA ALA A 242 4.05 17.25 40.76
C ALA A 242 4.05 16.78 39.27
N ILE A 243 4.49 15.57 39.05
CA ILE A 243 4.24 14.85 37.76
C ILE A 243 2.76 14.50 37.77
N GLU A 244 1.90 15.47 37.47
CA GLU A 244 0.47 15.26 37.53
C GLU A 244 -0.01 14.39 36.38
N ASP A 245 0.53 14.56 35.15
CA ASP A 245 0.12 13.76 33.98
C ASP A 245 1.29 13.53 33.02
N LEU A 246 1.74 12.31 32.91
CA LEU A 246 2.65 11.90 31.85
C LEU A 246 1.93 11.99 30.51
N PHE A 247 2.56 12.53 29.48
CA PHE A 247 2.01 12.59 28.15
C PHE A 247 1.63 11.19 27.64
N ALA A 248 2.51 10.21 27.76
CA ALA A 248 2.25 8.80 27.47
C ALA A 248 3.37 7.92 28.04
N ALA A 249 3.09 6.63 28.19
CA ALA A 249 4.05 5.64 28.69
C ALA A 249 3.97 4.33 27.90
N GLY A 250 5.08 3.60 27.89
CA GLY A 250 5.18 2.28 27.31
C GLY A 250 4.89 2.22 25.80
N SER A 251 4.25 1.17 25.39
CA SER A 251 3.95 0.89 23.98
C SER A 251 2.95 1.85 23.32
N GLN A 252 2.34 2.76 24.06
CA GLN A 252 1.52 3.85 23.53
C GLN A 252 2.38 4.88 22.81
N LEU A 253 3.65 5.03 23.22
CA LEU A 253 4.62 5.91 22.59
C LEU A 253 5.10 5.29 21.29
N SER A 254 4.85 5.96 20.18
CA SER A 254 5.50 5.72 18.90
C SER A 254 6.75 6.61 18.80
N LEU A 255 7.85 6.03 18.40
CA LEU A 255 9.13 6.72 18.21
C LEU A 255 9.35 7.10 16.75
N VAL A 256 8.91 6.25 15.85
CA VAL A 256 8.84 6.50 14.41
C VAL A 256 7.47 6.08 13.91
N SER A 257 6.80 6.98 13.24
CA SER A 257 5.46 6.76 12.69
C SER A 257 5.40 7.08 11.20
N SER A 258 4.49 6.45 10.51
CA SER A 258 4.26 6.67 9.09
C SER A 258 2.78 6.88 8.82
N LEU A 259 2.50 7.75 7.87
CA LEU A 259 1.19 7.97 7.28
C LEU A 259 1.30 7.70 5.78
N GLN A 260 0.38 6.93 5.25
CA GLN A 260 0.19 6.80 3.81
C GLN A 260 -1.14 7.41 3.42
N ALA A 261 -1.12 8.50 2.68
CA ALA A 261 -2.32 9.17 2.21
C ALA A 261 -3.07 8.33 1.16
N ARG A 262 -4.32 8.67 0.89
CA ARG A 262 -5.15 7.95 -0.10
C ARG A 262 -4.64 8.06 -1.54
N ASN A 263 -3.90 9.11 -1.86
CA ASN A 263 -3.19 9.31 -3.12
C ASN A 263 -1.81 8.62 -3.17
N SER A 264 -1.50 7.78 -2.17
CA SER A 264 -0.21 7.11 -1.99
C SER A 264 0.97 8.00 -1.60
N ALA A 265 0.77 9.29 -1.35
CA ALA A 265 1.79 10.14 -0.75
C ALA A 265 2.15 9.65 0.66
N ARG A 266 3.41 9.79 1.03
CA ARG A 266 3.96 9.25 2.26
C ARG A 266 4.49 10.35 3.16
N PHE A 267 4.12 10.27 4.41
CA PHE A 267 4.58 11.18 5.45
C PHE A 267 5.13 10.35 6.61
N THR A 268 6.40 10.55 6.94
CA THR A 268 7.06 9.82 8.02
C THR A 268 7.57 10.80 9.05
N VAL A 269 7.36 10.48 10.32
CA VAL A 269 7.87 11.25 11.45
C VAL A 269 8.86 10.40 12.23
N VAL A 270 10.09 10.86 12.28
CA VAL A 270 11.17 10.29 13.08
C VAL A 270 11.33 11.14 14.33
N GLY A 271 11.09 10.58 15.50
CA GLY A 271 11.13 11.31 16.78
C GLY A 271 12.51 11.77 17.22
N SER A 272 13.58 11.24 16.60
CA SER A 272 14.96 11.61 16.91
C SER A 272 15.73 11.91 15.64
N ALA A 273 16.08 13.17 15.40
CA ALA A 273 16.98 13.53 14.33
C ALA A 273 18.40 13.01 14.57
N ASP A 274 18.82 12.95 15.84
CA ASP A 274 20.15 12.50 16.21
C ASP A 274 20.41 11.04 15.78
N MET A 275 19.37 10.19 15.69
CA MET A 275 19.53 8.82 15.20
C MET A 275 19.97 8.73 13.73
N LEU A 276 19.78 9.81 12.95
CA LEU A 276 20.23 9.93 11.56
C LEU A 276 21.65 10.54 11.47
N SER A 277 22.26 10.94 12.59
CA SER A 277 23.56 11.56 12.59
C SER A 277 24.69 10.55 12.42
N ASP A 278 25.80 11.01 11.87
CA ASP A 278 27.01 10.23 11.62
C ASP A 278 27.57 9.56 12.87
N LYS A 279 27.38 10.22 14.04
CA LYS A 279 27.78 9.71 15.34
C LYS A 279 27.12 8.36 15.66
N TRP A 280 25.82 8.22 15.38
CA TRP A 280 25.04 7.05 15.72
C TRP A 280 25.02 5.97 14.63
N PHE A 281 25.55 6.25 13.45
CA PHE A 281 25.68 5.26 12.37
C PHE A 281 26.79 4.25 12.64
N ASP A 282 27.86 4.68 13.31
CA ASP A 282 29.01 3.82 13.60
C ASP A 282 29.20 3.63 15.13
N ALA A 283 28.22 3.99 15.94
CA ALA A 283 28.33 3.89 17.38
C ALA A 283 28.32 2.43 17.86
N ASP A 284 29.16 2.16 18.84
CA ASP A 284 29.10 0.92 19.63
C ASP A 284 28.34 1.22 20.92
N VAL A 285 27.24 0.54 21.14
CA VAL A 285 26.35 0.72 22.30
C VAL A 285 26.43 -0.46 23.26
N LYS A 286 26.20 -0.19 24.54
CA LYS A 286 26.29 -1.19 25.59
C LYS A 286 24.99 -1.23 26.39
N LYS A 287 24.29 -2.36 26.31
CA LYS A 287 23.09 -2.59 27.11
C LYS A 287 23.44 -2.87 28.57
N ILE A 288 22.55 -2.47 29.48
CA ILE A 288 22.72 -2.76 30.93
C ILE A 288 22.86 -4.26 31.14
N GLY A 289 23.84 -4.64 31.96
CA GLY A 289 24.09 -6.03 32.32
C GLY A 289 24.88 -6.84 31.28
N GLU A 290 25.09 -6.31 30.06
CA GLU A 290 25.92 -6.95 29.05
C GLU A 290 27.37 -6.46 29.12
N LYS A 291 28.30 -7.39 28.89
CA LYS A 291 29.75 -7.05 28.89
C LYS A 291 30.23 -6.58 27.52
N ASN A 292 29.56 -7.02 26.45
CA ASN A 292 29.94 -6.75 25.09
C ASN A 292 29.23 -5.50 24.56
N THR A 293 29.93 -4.76 23.71
CA THR A 293 29.34 -3.69 22.90
C THR A 293 28.78 -4.25 21.60
N VAL A 294 27.68 -3.70 21.11
CA VAL A 294 27.02 -4.08 19.87
C VAL A 294 26.97 -2.87 18.94
N LYS A 295 27.21 -3.07 17.67
CA LYS A 295 27.06 -1.99 16.68
C LYS A 295 25.59 -1.66 16.44
N THR A 296 25.33 -0.38 16.26
CA THR A 296 23.99 0.11 15.94
C THR A 296 23.59 -0.22 14.50
N LEU A 297 22.30 -0.49 14.27
CA LEU A 297 21.68 -0.66 12.95
C LEU A 297 21.05 0.65 12.44
N ASN A 298 21.42 1.79 12.98
CA ASN A 298 20.80 3.06 12.65
C ASN A 298 20.92 3.42 11.18
N ARG A 299 22.07 3.13 10.54
CA ARG A 299 22.26 3.39 9.11
C ARG A 299 21.32 2.56 8.23
N GLU A 300 21.19 1.26 8.54
CA GLU A 300 20.27 0.36 7.81
C GLU A 300 18.81 0.76 8.03
N PHE A 301 18.46 1.12 9.25
CA PHE A 301 17.13 1.62 9.59
C PHE A 301 16.82 2.94 8.88
N ALA A 302 17.74 3.91 8.90
CA ALA A 302 17.60 5.17 8.19
C ALA A 302 17.42 4.96 6.67
N LYS A 303 18.18 4.02 6.09
CA LYS A 303 18.03 3.63 4.68
C LYS A 303 16.63 3.06 4.40
N ALA A 304 16.13 2.18 5.26
CA ALA A 304 14.81 1.57 5.08
C ALA A 304 13.67 2.60 5.23
N VAL A 305 13.74 3.47 6.24
CA VAL A 305 12.74 4.52 6.49
C VAL A 305 12.71 5.52 5.33
N SER A 306 13.88 6.05 4.93
CA SER A 306 13.96 6.98 3.81
C SER A 306 13.56 6.33 2.49
N GLY A 307 13.95 5.07 2.25
CA GLY A 307 13.60 4.31 1.06
C GLY A 307 12.09 4.12 0.91
N TRP A 308 11.39 3.83 2.01
CA TRP A 308 9.94 3.79 1.98
C TRP A 308 9.35 5.18 1.76
N THR A 309 9.76 6.17 2.54
CA THR A 309 9.19 7.52 2.48
C THR A 309 9.35 8.14 1.10
N PHE A 310 10.50 7.98 0.47
CA PHE A 310 10.78 8.57 -0.83
C PHE A 310 10.39 7.68 -2.02
N GLY A 311 9.68 6.58 -1.79
CA GLY A 311 9.12 5.76 -2.87
C GLY A 311 10.11 4.87 -3.59
N GLU A 312 11.19 4.43 -2.92
CA GLU A 312 12.15 3.46 -3.46
C GLU A 312 11.71 2.01 -3.22
N ILE A 313 10.82 1.79 -2.23
CA ILE A 313 10.28 0.47 -1.90
C ILE A 313 8.78 0.52 -1.65
N GLY A 314 8.10 -0.60 -1.89
CA GLY A 314 6.67 -0.74 -1.62
C GLY A 314 5.78 0.10 -2.54
N VAL A 315 6.21 0.37 -3.78
CA VAL A 315 5.41 1.08 -4.78
C VAL A 315 4.89 0.08 -5.80
N LEU A 316 3.57 -0.10 -5.81
CA LEU A 316 2.90 -0.93 -6.82
C LEU A 316 2.63 -0.11 -8.07
N ARG A 317 2.87 -0.72 -9.21
CA ARG A 317 2.58 -0.18 -10.53
C ARG A 317 1.69 -1.13 -11.30
N VAL A 318 0.66 -0.57 -11.92
CA VAL A 318 -0.13 -1.27 -12.94
C VAL A 318 0.55 -1.09 -14.28
N ASN A 319 1.02 -2.18 -14.88
CA ASN A 319 1.68 -2.13 -16.18
C ASN A 319 0.66 -2.03 -17.31
N TRP A 320 -0.36 -2.88 -17.26
CA TRP A 320 -1.46 -2.89 -18.21
C TRP A 320 -2.70 -3.56 -17.59
N VAL A 321 -3.84 -3.21 -18.15
CA VAL A 321 -5.14 -3.81 -17.85
C VAL A 321 -5.79 -4.22 -19.15
N GLU A 322 -6.32 -5.44 -19.20
CA GLU A 322 -6.98 -5.99 -20.37
C GLU A 322 -8.26 -6.73 -19.98
N HIS A 323 -9.28 -6.58 -20.78
CA HIS A 323 -10.47 -7.39 -20.69
C HIS A 323 -10.96 -7.77 -22.10
N HIS A 324 -11.41 -9.00 -22.28
CA HIS A 324 -11.85 -9.53 -23.56
C HIS A 324 -12.99 -10.54 -23.41
N LEU A 325 -13.64 -10.81 -24.54
CA LEU A 325 -14.66 -11.85 -24.63
C LEU A 325 -14.00 -13.22 -24.81
N ASN A 326 -14.57 -14.25 -24.14
CA ASN A 326 -14.13 -15.65 -24.28
C ASN A 326 -14.94 -16.46 -25.31
N GLU A 327 -15.86 -15.82 -26.05
CA GLU A 327 -16.72 -16.53 -27.02
C GLU A 327 -15.92 -16.90 -28.28
N GLU A 328 -16.11 -18.14 -28.76
CA GLU A 328 -15.55 -18.60 -30.03
C GLU A 328 -16.07 -17.73 -31.17
N GLY A 329 -15.16 -17.23 -32.02
CA GLY A 329 -15.51 -16.36 -33.15
C GLY A 329 -15.72 -14.88 -32.78
N ALA A 330 -15.55 -14.50 -31.51
CA ALA A 330 -15.46 -13.09 -31.16
C ALA A 330 -14.19 -12.48 -31.76
N SER A 331 -14.26 -11.24 -32.23
CA SER A 331 -13.06 -10.51 -32.60
C SER A 331 -12.12 -10.43 -31.39
N ASN A 332 -10.83 -10.70 -31.57
CA ASN A 332 -9.80 -10.57 -30.55
C ASN A 332 -9.59 -9.08 -30.14
N ALA A 333 -10.69 -8.33 -30.04
CA ALA A 333 -10.62 -6.93 -29.63
C ALA A 333 -10.30 -6.86 -28.14
N SER A 334 -9.13 -6.33 -27.84
CA SER A 334 -8.72 -5.99 -26.48
C SER A 334 -9.53 -4.76 -26.02
N ASN A 335 -10.03 -4.82 -24.80
CA ASN A 335 -10.76 -3.73 -24.13
C ASN A 335 -12.01 -3.21 -24.88
N PRO A 336 -12.97 -4.07 -25.28
CA PRO A 336 -14.20 -3.62 -25.93
C PRO A 336 -15.01 -2.75 -24.96
N LYS A 337 -15.56 -1.65 -25.45
CA LYS A 337 -16.39 -0.73 -24.66
C LYS A 337 -17.81 -1.21 -24.41
N ILE A 338 -18.26 -2.19 -25.23
CA ILE A 338 -19.64 -2.70 -25.19
C ILE A 338 -19.62 -4.21 -25.08
N TYR A 339 -20.31 -4.72 -24.09
CA TYR A 339 -20.58 -6.13 -23.88
C TYR A 339 -22.08 -6.42 -23.98
N ARG A 340 -22.43 -7.68 -24.12
CA ARG A 340 -23.79 -8.17 -24.03
C ARG A 340 -24.02 -8.84 -22.68
N ILE A 341 -25.22 -8.78 -22.15
CA ILE A 341 -25.59 -9.56 -20.96
C ILE A 341 -25.22 -11.03 -21.13
N LYS A 342 -24.81 -11.70 -20.07
CA LYS A 342 -24.41 -13.13 -20.04
C LYS A 342 -23.19 -13.48 -20.93
N ASN A 343 -22.43 -12.51 -21.42
CA ASN A 343 -21.16 -12.81 -22.06
C ASN A 343 -20.17 -13.40 -21.03
N ASP A 344 -19.36 -14.34 -21.49
CA ASP A 344 -18.20 -14.81 -20.74
C ASP A 344 -17.02 -13.89 -21.03
N VAL A 345 -16.41 -13.35 -19.96
CA VAL A 345 -15.37 -12.31 -20.03
C VAL A 345 -14.19 -12.72 -19.20
N THR A 346 -12.99 -12.44 -19.67
CA THR A 346 -11.78 -12.49 -18.86
C THR A 346 -11.28 -11.07 -18.62
N TYR A 347 -10.94 -10.80 -17.37
CA TYR A 347 -10.26 -9.59 -16.94
C TYR A 347 -8.86 -9.95 -16.46
N SER A 348 -7.86 -9.20 -16.91
CA SER A 348 -6.46 -9.40 -16.58
C SER A 348 -5.81 -8.09 -16.19
N ILE A 349 -4.98 -8.10 -15.15
CA ILE A 349 -4.19 -6.96 -14.66
C ILE A 349 -2.76 -7.41 -14.39
N SER A 350 -1.79 -6.65 -14.87
CA SER A 350 -0.38 -6.90 -14.61
C SER A 350 0.15 -5.92 -13.59
N LEU A 351 0.73 -6.46 -12.51
CA LEU A 351 1.26 -5.70 -11.39
C LEU A 351 2.76 -5.94 -11.21
N SER A 352 3.49 -4.88 -10.92
CA SER A 352 4.88 -4.93 -10.48
C SER A 352 5.07 -4.09 -9.22
N GLU A 353 6.07 -4.44 -8.43
CA GLU A 353 6.50 -3.70 -7.26
C GLU A 353 7.86 -3.07 -7.53
N TYR A 354 7.99 -1.76 -7.27
CA TYR A 354 9.27 -1.09 -7.33
C TYR A 354 10.07 -1.35 -6.06
N SER A 355 11.28 -1.86 -6.23
CA SER A 355 12.19 -2.16 -5.13
C SER A 355 13.59 -1.65 -5.45
N TRP A 356 13.95 -0.57 -4.81
CA TRP A 356 15.19 0.18 -4.91
C TRP A 356 15.45 0.80 -6.29
N ASP A 357 15.83 0.03 -7.28
CA ASP A 357 16.22 0.51 -8.61
C ASP A 357 15.52 -0.24 -9.75
N LYS A 358 14.74 -1.26 -9.42
CA LYS A 358 14.10 -2.13 -10.41
C LYS A 358 12.68 -2.51 -10.04
N TYR A 359 11.91 -2.87 -11.06
CA TYR A 359 10.61 -3.50 -10.88
C TYR A 359 10.80 -5.00 -10.68
N ILE A 360 10.11 -5.54 -9.71
CA ILE A 360 10.04 -6.97 -9.41
C ILE A 360 8.59 -7.44 -9.54
N PRO A 361 8.36 -8.72 -9.82
CA PRO A 361 7.01 -9.26 -9.88
C PRO A 361 6.33 -9.15 -8.51
N PHE A 362 5.17 -8.51 -8.46
CA PHE A 362 4.38 -8.41 -7.24
C PHE A 362 3.66 -9.72 -6.98
N THR A 363 3.79 -10.26 -5.78
CA THR A 363 3.07 -11.44 -5.31
C THR A 363 2.20 -11.06 -4.13
N VAL A 364 0.89 -11.33 -4.22
CA VAL A 364 -0.04 -11.12 -3.12
C VAL A 364 0.29 -12.09 -1.99
N PRO A 365 0.40 -11.64 -0.72
CA PRO A 365 0.61 -12.52 0.43
C PRO A 365 -0.45 -13.61 0.55
N GLU A 366 -0.10 -14.76 1.15
CA GLU A 366 -1.00 -15.92 1.26
C GLU A 366 -2.30 -15.63 2.01
N ASN A 367 -2.26 -14.73 2.98
CA ASN A 367 -3.42 -14.35 3.79
C ASN A 367 -4.20 -13.17 3.21
N ASP A 368 -3.92 -12.77 1.96
CA ASP A 368 -4.55 -11.64 1.30
C ASP A 368 -5.07 -12.01 -0.08
N GLU A 369 -5.98 -11.20 -0.60
CA GLU A 369 -6.60 -11.42 -1.89
C GLU A 369 -6.65 -10.14 -2.71
N LEU A 370 -6.22 -10.24 -3.96
CA LEU A 370 -6.49 -9.23 -4.97
C LEU A 370 -7.87 -9.53 -5.58
N GLN A 371 -8.79 -8.58 -5.48
CA GLN A 371 -10.18 -8.77 -5.92
C GLN A 371 -10.54 -7.83 -7.06
N LEU A 372 -11.27 -8.37 -8.03
CA LEU A 372 -12.00 -7.64 -9.04
C LEU A 372 -13.44 -7.42 -8.55
N GLU A 373 -13.88 -6.20 -8.53
CA GLU A 373 -15.29 -5.84 -8.34
C GLU A 373 -15.90 -5.45 -9.68
N PHE A 374 -16.96 -6.16 -10.07
CA PHE A 374 -17.78 -5.76 -11.20
C PHE A 374 -19.06 -5.12 -10.67
N SER A 375 -19.18 -3.80 -10.84
CA SER A 375 -20.21 -2.99 -10.18
C SER A 375 -20.88 -2.02 -11.14
N MET A 376 -22.13 -1.70 -10.85
CA MET A 376 -22.87 -0.58 -11.47
C MET A 376 -23.04 0.56 -10.47
N LEU A 377 -24.00 0.49 -9.58
CA LEU A 377 -24.13 1.37 -8.40
C LEU A 377 -23.70 0.63 -7.14
N SER A 378 -23.92 -0.65 -7.12
CA SER A 378 -23.49 -1.59 -6.10
C SER A 378 -22.73 -2.76 -6.75
N PRO A 379 -21.91 -3.50 -6.01
CA PRO A 379 -21.20 -4.65 -6.54
C PRO A 379 -22.17 -5.77 -6.94
N PHE A 380 -22.01 -6.29 -8.17
CA PHE A 380 -22.68 -7.51 -8.62
C PHE A 380 -21.81 -8.74 -8.36
N HIS A 381 -20.52 -8.61 -8.65
CA HIS A 381 -19.53 -9.67 -8.42
C HIS A 381 -18.31 -9.10 -7.72
N ARG A 382 -17.79 -9.85 -6.76
CA ARG A 382 -16.45 -9.69 -6.18
C ARG A 382 -15.72 -10.99 -6.36
N LEU A 383 -14.70 -10.99 -7.18
CA LEU A 383 -14.01 -12.17 -7.63
C LEU A 383 -12.53 -12.07 -7.31
N LYS A 384 -11.97 -13.17 -6.81
CA LYS A 384 -10.53 -13.26 -6.59
C LYS A 384 -9.80 -13.33 -7.93
N LEU A 385 -8.81 -12.48 -8.09
CA LEU A 385 -7.87 -12.51 -9.20
C LEU A 385 -6.75 -13.51 -8.87
N ASN A 386 -6.57 -14.50 -9.74
CA ASN A 386 -5.56 -15.53 -9.57
C ASN A 386 -4.31 -15.19 -10.38
N PRO A 387 -3.09 -15.47 -9.88
CA PRO A 387 -1.88 -15.29 -10.66
C PRO A 387 -1.85 -16.30 -11.79
N THR A 388 -1.64 -15.83 -13.02
CA THR A 388 -1.64 -16.67 -14.23
C THR A 388 -0.25 -16.76 -14.84
N ILE A 389 0.42 -15.63 -15.01
CA ILE A 389 1.73 -15.53 -15.65
C ILE A 389 2.62 -14.68 -14.75
N SER A 390 3.80 -15.20 -14.42
CA SER A 390 4.84 -14.43 -13.75
C SER A 390 5.99 -14.22 -14.73
N SER A 391 6.33 -12.96 -14.97
CA SER A 391 7.49 -12.51 -15.74
C SER A 391 8.61 -12.10 -14.78
N GLU A 392 9.78 -11.73 -15.29
CA GLU A 392 10.88 -11.21 -14.47
C GLU A 392 10.52 -9.91 -13.74
N ASP A 393 9.70 -9.06 -14.37
CA ASP A 393 9.37 -7.72 -13.86
C ASP A 393 7.93 -7.60 -13.33
N SER A 394 7.04 -8.55 -13.64
CA SER A 394 5.62 -8.41 -13.32
C SER A 394 4.89 -9.74 -13.15
N THR A 395 3.81 -9.70 -12.40
CA THR A 395 2.86 -10.81 -12.26
C THR A 395 1.51 -10.40 -12.85
N THR A 396 0.98 -11.23 -13.74
CA THR A 396 -0.36 -11.05 -14.31
C THR A 396 -1.37 -11.84 -13.50
N TYR A 397 -2.41 -11.15 -13.08
CA TYR A 397 -3.56 -11.71 -12.37
C TYR A 397 -4.77 -11.71 -13.28
N SER A 398 -5.51 -12.80 -13.33
CA SER A 398 -6.70 -12.90 -14.19
C SER A 398 -7.86 -13.61 -13.52
N VAL A 399 -9.07 -13.32 -14.00
CA VAL A 399 -10.31 -14.01 -13.65
C VAL A 399 -11.25 -14.02 -14.82
N SER A 400 -11.88 -15.18 -15.05
CA SER A 400 -12.92 -15.35 -16.03
C SER A 400 -14.27 -15.52 -15.35
N PHE A 401 -15.29 -14.82 -15.82
CA PHE A 401 -16.63 -14.87 -15.24
C PHE A 401 -17.70 -14.50 -16.26
N LYS A 402 -18.93 -14.82 -15.92
CA LYS A 402 -20.11 -14.50 -16.73
C LYS A 402 -20.74 -13.19 -16.26
N LEU A 403 -20.97 -12.28 -17.21
CA LEU A 403 -21.65 -11.02 -16.91
C LEU A 403 -23.09 -11.25 -16.44
N PRO A 404 -23.61 -10.39 -15.55
CA PRO A 404 -24.97 -10.48 -15.02
C PRO A 404 -26.02 -10.27 -16.12
N ASP A 405 -27.27 -10.64 -15.81
CA ASP A 405 -28.44 -10.45 -16.66
C ASP A 405 -29.06 -9.05 -16.54
N GLN A 406 -28.21 -8.08 -16.28
CA GLN A 406 -28.60 -6.69 -16.18
C GLN A 406 -27.86 -5.86 -17.21
N HIS A 407 -28.56 -4.91 -17.81
CA HIS A 407 -27.96 -3.96 -18.74
C HIS A 407 -27.69 -2.62 -18.04
N GLY A 408 -26.71 -1.91 -18.54
CA GLY A 408 -26.32 -0.61 -17.99
C GLY A 408 -24.85 -0.33 -18.13
N ILE A 409 -24.37 0.66 -17.42
CA ILE A 409 -22.96 1.05 -17.35
C ILE A 409 -22.34 0.37 -16.14
N PHE A 410 -21.37 -0.50 -16.39
CA PHE A 410 -20.65 -1.24 -15.39
C PHE A 410 -19.18 -0.80 -15.30
N ASN A 411 -18.58 -1.04 -14.16
CA ASN A 411 -17.18 -0.80 -13.94
C ASN A 411 -16.50 -2.10 -13.54
N PHE A 412 -15.36 -2.40 -14.20
CA PHE A 412 -14.36 -3.28 -13.65
C PHE A 412 -13.51 -2.45 -12.70
N LEU A 413 -13.54 -2.76 -11.44
CA LEU A 413 -12.84 -2.02 -10.39
C LEU A 413 -11.90 -2.95 -9.65
N VAL A 414 -10.62 -2.61 -9.66
CA VAL A 414 -9.61 -3.22 -8.79
C VAL A 414 -9.17 -2.16 -7.80
N ASN A 415 -9.42 -2.41 -6.52
CA ASN A 415 -9.08 -1.50 -5.44
C ASN A 415 -8.30 -2.26 -4.36
N TYR A 416 -6.98 -2.17 -4.45
CA TYR A 416 -6.08 -2.84 -3.53
C TYR A 416 -5.35 -1.81 -2.67
N LYS A 417 -5.66 -1.79 -1.39
CA LYS A 417 -5.10 -0.85 -0.40
C LYS A 417 -4.56 -1.63 0.77
N ARG A 418 -3.24 -1.54 0.95
CA ARG A 418 -2.54 -2.16 2.08
C ARG A 418 -1.55 -1.18 2.68
N PRO A 419 -1.34 -1.23 4.00
CA PRO A 419 -0.31 -0.42 4.65
C PRO A 419 1.05 -0.70 4.02
N PHE A 420 1.85 0.33 3.91
CA PHE A 420 3.21 0.30 3.37
C PHE A 420 3.34 -0.03 1.87
N LEU A 421 2.23 -0.29 1.17
CA LEU A 421 2.18 -0.45 -0.28
C LEU A 421 1.40 0.70 -0.89
N SER A 422 1.83 1.21 -2.06
CA SER A 422 1.04 2.21 -2.77
C SER A 422 -0.32 1.63 -3.18
N ASN A 423 -1.34 2.49 -3.17
CA ASN A 423 -2.69 2.07 -3.49
C ASN A 423 -2.83 1.79 -4.99
N VAL A 424 -3.43 0.65 -5.33
CA VAL A 424 -3.85 0.35 -6.69
C VAL A 424 -5.34 0.62 -6.81
N PHE A 425 -5.71 1.53 -7.70
CA PHE A 425 -7.08 1.87 -7.99
C PHE A 425 -7.28 1.97 -9.50
N GLU A 426 -7.74 0.87 -10.10
CA GLU A 426 -8.02 0.80 -11.52
C GLU A 426 -9.51 0.65 -11.78
N LYS A 427 -10.05 1.53 -12.62
CA LYS A 427 -11.46 1.56 -12.96
C LYS A 427 -11.65 1.65 -14.45
N ASN A 428 -12.20 0.58 -15.04
CA ASN A 428 -12.53 0.52 -16.46
C ASN A 428 -14.05 0.46 -16.64
N THR A 429 -14.62 1.46 -17.30
CA THR A 429 -16.06 1.58 -17.49
C THR A 429 -16.46 0.97 -18.81
N VAL A 430 -17.46 0.08 -18.78
CA VAL A 430 -18.00 -0.62 -19.93
C VAL A 430 -19.52 -0.54 -19.96
N SER A 431 -20.09 -0.60 -21.14
CA SER A 431 -21.55 -0.65 -21.36
C SER A 431 -21.99 -2.09 -21.59
N VAL A 432 -22.98 -2.55 -20.84
CA VAL A 432 -23.58 -3.88 -21.03
C VAL A 432 -24.97 -3.68 -21.62
N ARG A 433 -25.20 -4.23 -22.83
CA ARG A 433 -26.48 -4.14 -23.54
C ARG A 433 -27.27 -5.44 -23.44
N HIS A 434 -28.55 -5.36 -23.68
CA HIS A 434 -29.41 -6.52 -23.86
C HIS A 434 -29.08 -7.29 -25.12
N PHE A 435 -29.63 -8.51 -25.25
CA PHE A 435 -29.67 -9.23 -26.50
C PHE A 435 -30.34 -8.40 -27.59
N ALA A 436 -29.76 -8.34 -28.78
CA ALA A 436 -30.43 -7.90 -29.97
C ALA A 436 -31.49 -8.95 -30.40
N HIS A 437 -32.46 -8.54 -31.21
CA HIS A 437 -33.58 -9.43 -31.60
C HIS A 437 -33.11 -10.77 -32.20
N ASN A 438 -32.02 -10.75 -32.93
CA ASN A 438 -31.43 -11.93 -33.59
C ASN A 438 -30.47 -12.73 -32.69
N GLU A 439 -30.08 -12.22 -31.51
CA GLU A 439 -29.12 -12.84 -30.57
C GLU A 439 -29.79 -13.70 -29.50
N TRP A 440 -31.11 -13.65 -29.41
CA TRP A 440 -31.82 -14.50 -28.45
C TRP A 440 -31.56 -15.97 -28.77
N PRO A 441 -31.23 -16.78 -27.72
CA PRO A 441 -30.98 -18.21 -27.94
C PRO A 441 -32.22 -18.88 -28.58
N ARG A 442 -32.04 -19.47 -29.73
CA ARG A 442 -33.11 -20.22 -30.36
C ARG A 442 -33.30 -21.52 -29.60
N SER A 443 -34.48 -21.70 -29.04
CA SER A 443 -34.86 -22.97 -28.45
C SER A 443 -35.41 -23.90 -29.53
N PHE A 444 -34.66 -24.93 -29.87
CA PHE A 444 -35.16 -26.02 -30.69
C PHE A 444 -36.09 -26.93 -29.92
N VAL A 445 -35.99 -26.92 -28.59
CA VAL A 445 -36.87 -27.65 -27.71
C VAL A 445 -37.75 -26.65 -27.00
N ILE A 446 -38.96 -26.48 -27.47
CA ILE A 446 -39.98 -25.68 -26.81
C ILE A 446 -40.52 -26.53 -25.66
N SER A 447 -39.91 -26.45 -24.47
CA SER A 447 -40.29 -27.27 -23.32
C SER A 447 -41.76 -27.07 -22.87
N GLY A 448 -42.37 -25.91 -23.16
CA GLY A 448 -43.76 -25.61 -22.91
C GLY A 448 -44.71 -26.02 -24.04
N ALA A 449 -44.22 -26.50 -25.18
CA ALA A 449 -45.09 -26.85 -26.31
C ALA A 449 -45.66 -28.26 -26.24
N TRP A 450 -45.06 -29.16 -25.48
CA TRP A 450 -45.53 -30.55 -25.35
C TRP A 450 -47.01 -30.69 -24.94
N PRO A 451 -47.54 -29.93 -23.97
CA PRO A 451 -48.95 -29.99 -23.62
C PRO A 451 -49.87 -29.59 -24.79
N TRP A 452 -49.46 -28.57 -25.56
CA TRP A 452 -50.21 -28.13 -26.72
C TRP A 452 -50.18 -29.16 -27.87
N ILE A 453 -49.01 -29.73 -28.15
CA ILE A 453 -48.85 -30.78 -29.18
C ILE A 453 -49.63 -32.02 -28.74
N ALA A 454 -49.53 -32.43 -27.49
CA ALA A 454 -50.31 -33.53 -26.94
C ALA A 454 -51.81 -33.25 -27.01
N GLY A 455 -52.22 -32.04 -26.65
CA GLY A 455 -53.63 -31.58 -26.70
C GLY A 455 -54.18 -31.66 -28.15
N ILE A 456 -53.43 -31.17 -29.14
CA ILE A 456 -53.80 -31.25 -30.54
C ILE A 456 -53.90 -32.73 -30.97
N GLY A 457 -52.91 -33.55 -30.61
CA GLY A 457 -52.88 -34.97 -30.89
C GLY A 457 -54.10 -35.71 -30.32
N VAL A 458 -54.46 -35.48 -29.09
CA VAL A 458 -55.63 -36.06 -28.44
C VAL A 458 -56.92 -35.57 -29.09
N THR A 459 -57.04 -34.29 -29.46
CA THR A 459 -58.20 -33.73 -30.13
C THR A 459 -58.42 -34.36 -31.52
N VAL A 460 -57.34 -34.43 -32.30
CA VAL A 460 -57.40 -35.04 -33.64
C VAL A 460 -57.73 -36.56 -33.58
N THR A 461 -57.07 -37.26 -32.62
CA THR A 461 -57.34 -38.67 -32.41
C THR A 461 -58.77 -38.91 -31.91
N GLY A 462 -59.26 -38.10 -31.02
CA GLY A 462 -60.63 -38.15 -30.50
C GLY A 462 -61.66 -37.88 -31.61
N TRP A 463 -61.37 -36.87 -32.44
CA TRP A 463 -62.24 -36.54 -33.57
C TRP A 463 -62.26 -37.70 -34.58
N LEU A 464 -61.12 -38.29 -34.94
CA LEU A 464 -61.07 -39.44 -35.84
C LEU A 464 -61.81 -40.64 -35.25
N ALA A 465 -61.66 -40.93 -34.01
CA ALA A 465 -62.37 -41.96 -33.29
C ALA A 465 -63.87 -41.71 -33.27
N PHE A 466 -64.27 -40.48 -33.04
CA PHE A 466 -65.71 -40.07 -33.13
C PHE A 466 -66.25 -40.29 -34.53
N CYS A 467 -65.54 -39.85 -35.60
CA CYS A 467 -65.97 -40.08 -36.96
C CYS A 467 -66.04 -41.57 -37.32
N ALA A 468 -65.09 -42.37 -36.89
CA ALA A 468 -65.08 -43.81 -37.07
C ALA A 468 -66.29 -44.47 -36.37
N VAL A 469 -66.59 -44.13 -35.13
CA VAL A 469 -67.75 -44.63 -34.38
C VAL A 469 -69.09 -44.18 -35.08
N TRP A 470 -69.10 -42.89 -35.49
CA TRP A 470 -70.28 -42.35 -36.15
C TRP A 470 -70.58 -43.07 -37.52
N LEU A 471 -69.60 -43.29 -38.33
CA LEU A 471 -69.71 -43.93 -39.60
C LEU A 471 -69.89 -45.44 -39.45
N TYR A 472 -69.46 -46.05 -38.36
CA TYR A 472 -69.66 -47.45 -38.03
C TYR A 472 -70.99 -47.68 -37.28
N SER A 473 -72.08 -47.10 -37.77
CA SER A 473 -73.37 -47.41 -37.21
C SER A 473 -73.80 -48.77 -37.72
N ALA A 474 -73.90 -49.74 -36.84
CA ALA A 474 -74.39 -51.05 -37.20
C ALA A 474 -75.87 -50.93 -37.73
N PRO A 475 -76.23 -51.53 -38.84
CA PRO A 475 -77.61 -51.56 -39.24
C PRO A 475 -78.48 -52.18 -38.16
N PRO A 476 -79.73 -51.66 -37.94
CA PRO A 476 -80.60 -52.20 -36.90
C PRO A 476 -80.87 -53.69 -37.25
N ALA A 477 -80.73 -54.58 -36.27
CA ALA A 477 -81.03 -55.95 -36.38
C ALA A 477 -82.47 -56.15 -36.83
N THR A 478 -82.68 -56.66 -38.05
CA THR A 478 -84.00 -57.04 -38.59
C THR A 478 -84.55 -58.15 -37.67
N GLY A 479 -85.50 -57.72 -36.75
CA GLY A 479 -86.19 -58.68 -35.93
C GLY A 479 -87.01 -59.64 -36.74
N ASP A 480 -86.67 -60.91 -36.70
CA ASP A 480 -87.52 -62.03 -37.17
C ASP A 480 -88.92 -61.99 -36.47
N SER A 481 -89.88 -61.48 -37.12
CA SER A 481 -91.28 -61.65 -36.68
C SER A 481 -91.70 -63.09 -36.92
N LYS A 482 -91.57 -63.94 -35.88
CA LYS A 482 -92.23 -65.25 -35.80
C LYS A 482 -93.72 -65.04 -35.77
N LYS A 483 -94.40 -65.25 -36.88
CA LYS A 483 -95.85 -65.47 -36.93
C LYS A 483 -96.15 -66.69 -36.12
N LYS A 484 -96.92 -66.58 -35.03
CA LYS A 484 -97.64 -67.63 -34.45
C LYS A 484 -98.98 -67.74 -35.15
N GLN A 485 -99.22 -68.87 -35.64
CA GLN A 485 -100.54 -69.40 -35.85
C GLN A 485 -101.05 -69.89 -34.53
#